data_2e9fab69df0b4ebd7dd947592cc69a00
#
_entry.id   2e9fab69df0b4ebd7dd947592cc69a00
#
_cell.length_a   1.000
_cell.length_b   1.000
_cell.length_c   1.000
_cell.angle_alpha   90.00
_cell.angle_beta   90.00
_cell.angle_gamma   90.00
#
_symmetry.space_group_name_H-M   'P 1'
#
loop_
_entity.id
_entity.type
_entity.pdbx_description
1 polymer ?
#
loop_
_entity_poly.entity_id
_entity_poly.type
_entity_poly.pdbx_seq_one_letter_code
_entity_poly.pdbx_strand_id
1 'polypeptide(L)'
;MKFQKYGKRIPKLLDNEVEIQPYDFALKSPMKRLNYLLGLIKEKEPSSFSKYIKNLELKFKSLINEDILSKKDLNFNEFLIDFDVLKEYPELAKYSLNYFLQILQLPEKDDWIKEKVKVLNKNYLRSFLIPKYYNLQTLSETIGREEAIQLYKFYVTKFINDDLSPKRKIFDTLEAFKEYFEMDKKQITIGWYGLLSEVKDGKFFFRKDNCLWAEVLMDLPDNELKYLICCYGDFQAALTRSNNNFILTMKHTIVEGDSYCDCIIHDTSIDWDLTHPSSEFWDNLESID
;
A
#
# COMPACT_ATOMS: atom_id res chain seq x y z
N MET A 1 -27.76 10.75 -11.30
CA MET A 1 -26.30 10.88 -11.47
C MET A 1 -25.92 10.03 -12.66
N LYS A 2 -25.04 10.51 -13.55
CA LYS A 2 -24.57 9.71 -14.68
C LYS A 2 -23.24 9.07 -14.32
N PHE A 3 -23.07 7.81 -14.71
CA PHE A 3 -21.82 7.07 -14.57
C PHE A 3 -21.26 6.73 -15.95
N GLN A 4 -19.95 6.68 -16.03
CA GLN A 4 -19.23 6.24 -17.22
C GLN A 4 -18.21 5.18 -16.82
N LYS A 5 -17.92 4.27 -17.74
CA LYS A 5 -16.84 3.30 -17.54
C LYS A 5 -15.47 3.96 -17.56
N TYR A 6 -14.58 3.44 -16.75
CA TYR A 6 -13.16 3.73 -16.88
C TYR A 6 -12.34 2.44 -16.85
N GLY A 7 -11.18 2.50 -17.47
CA GLY A 7 -10.31 1.36 -17.60
C GLY A 7 -10.90 0.22 -18.42
N LYS A 8 -10.26 -0.92 -18.38
CA LYS A 8 -10.74 -2.17 -18.96
C LYS A 8 -10.09 -3.35 -18.25
N ARG A 9 -10.79 -4.48 -18.21
CA ARG A 9 -10.21 -5.73 -17.72
C ARG A 9 -9.04 -6.14 -18.62
N ILE A 10 -7.85 -6.28 -18.03
CA ILE A 10 -6.66 -6.81 -18.71
C ILE A 10 -6.44 -8.21 -18.16
N PRO A 11 -6.68 -9.27 -18.96
CA PRO A 11 -6.49 -10.64 -18.50
C PRO A 11 -5.03 -10.87 -18.10
N LYS A 12 -4.81 -11.63 -17.03
CA LYS A 12 -3.49 -12.08 -16.57
C LYS A 12 -2.49 -10.94 -16.32
N LEU A 13 -2.97 -9.77 -15.90
CA LEU A 13 -2.09 -8.62 -15.66
C LEU A 13 -1.03 -8.89 -14.58
N LEU A 14 -1.29 -9.79 -13.64
CA LEU A 14 -0.33 -10.25 -12.63
C LEU A 14 0.82 -11.08 -13.20
N ASP A 15 0.60 -11.72 -14.36
CA ASP A 15 1.61 -12.53 -15.05
C ASP A 15 2.48 -11.67 -16.00
N ASN A 16 2.11 -10.41 -16.23
CA ASN A 16 2.93 -9.50 -17.02
C ASN A 16 4.20 -9.11 -16.28
N GLU A 17 5.26 -8.82 -17.04
CA GLU A 17 6.50 -8.29 -16.50
C GLU A 17 6.41 -6.79 -16.28
N VAL A 18 7.01 -6.33 -15.19
CA VAL A 18 7.24 -4.92 -14.89
C VAL A 18 8.74 -4.69 -14.72
N GLU A 19 9.23 -3.56 -15.24
CA GLU A 19 10.62 -3.18 -15.10
C GLU A 19 10.81 -2.36 -13.83
N ILE A 20 11.71 -2.81 -12.96
CA ILE A 20 12.04 -2.15 -11.70
C ILE A 20 13.56 -2.05 -11.54
N GLN A 21 14.01 -1.10 -10.74
CA GLN A 21 15.36 -1.09 -10.18
C GLN A 21 15.28 -1.60 -8.73
N PRO A 22 15.72 -2.84 -8.44
CA PRO A 22 15.40 -3.51 -7.18
C PRO A 22 16.00 -2.85 -5.95
N TYR A 23 17.23 -2.37 -6.04
CA TYR A 23 17.92 -1.68 -4.95
C TYR A 23 17.19 -0.40 -4.53
N ASP A 24 16.89 0.45 -5.50
CA ASP A 24 16.13 1.68 -5.29
C ASP A 24 14.72 1.40 -4.72
N PHE A 25 14.09 0.33 -5.21
CA PHE A 25 12.77 -0.07 -4.71
C PHE A 25 12.86 -0.55 -3.26
N ALA A 26 13.87 -1.36 -2.91
CA ALA A 26 14.09 -1.82 -1.55
C ALA A 26 14.31 -0.64 -0.58
N LEU A 27 15.19 0.31 -0.94
CA LEU A 27 15.46 1.50 -0.14
C LEU A 27 14.22 2.37 0.05
N LYS A 28 13.60 2.76 -1.06
CA LYS A 28 12.53 3.78 -1.07
C LYS A 28 11.20 3.28 -0.52
N SER A 29 10.99 1.97 -0.47
CA SER A 29 9.71 1.42 -0.05
C SER A 29 9.81 0.51 1.17
N PRO A 30 10.16 -0.79 1.08
CA PRO A 30 10.04 -1.64 2.25
C PRO A 30 10.96 -1.21 3.39
N MET A 31 12.24 -0.88 3.13
CA MET A 31 13.18 -0.53 4.20
C MET A 31 12.85 0.82 4.84
N LYS A 32 12.56 1.84 4.04
CA LYS A 32 12.17 3.16 4.56
C LYS A 32 10.90 3.08 5.42
N ARG A 33 9.91 2.32 4.98
CA ARG A 33 8.66 2.13 5.73
C ARG A 33 8.87 1.36 7.02
N LEU A 34 9.70 0.31 6.99
CA LEU A 34 10.06 -0.43 8.18
C LEU A 34 10.81 0.47 9.18
N ASN A 35 11.84 1.19 8.73
CA ASN A 35 12.59 2.12 9.58
C ASN A 35 11.67 3.16 10.26
N TYR A 36 10.74 3.73 9.50
CA TYR A 36 9.79 4.71 10.01
C TYR A 36 8.83 4.09 11.05
N LEU A 37 8.30 2.90 10.76
CA LEU A 37 7.44 2.16 11.71
C LEU A 37 8.20 1.84 13.01
N LEU A 38 9.44 1.37 12.91
CA LEU A 38 10.30 1.08 14.07
C LEU A 38 10.52 2.33 14.93
N GLY A 39 10.77 3.49 14.30
CA GLY A 39 10.90 4.76 15.01
C GLY A 39 9.67 5.10 15.82
N LEU A 40 8.48 4.93 15.23
CA LEU A 40 7.22 5.16 15.93
C LEU A 40 6.96 4.17 17.06
N ILE A 41 7.24 2.88 16.88
CA ILE A 41 7.08 1.88 17.93
C ILE A 41 8.06 2.18 19.07
N LYS A 42 9.32 2.56 18.77
CA LYS A 42 10.32 2.96 19.76
C LYS A 42 9.86 4.16 20.60
N GLU A 43 9.15 5.10 19.97
CA GLU A 43 8.59 6.30 20.62
C GLU A 43 7.35 6.00 21.46
N LYS A 44 6.38 5.28 20.90
CA LYS A 44 5.05 5.10 21.50
C LYS A 44 4.96 3.89 22.44
N GLU A 45 5.71 2.83 22.14
CA GLU A 45 5.68 1.56 22.87
C GLU A 45 7.10 1.12 23.31
N PRO A 46 7.87 1.97 24.02
CA PRO A 46 9.26 1.70 24.32
C PRO A 46 9.46 0.41 25.14
N SER A 47 8.51 0.06 26.01
CA SER A 47 8.55 -1.17 26.83
C SER A 47 8.44 -2.45 26.00
N SER A 48 7.75 -2.40 24.86
CA SER A 48 7.49 -3.54 23.97
C SER A 48 8.44 -3.58 22.78
N PHE A 49 9.20 -2.51 22.54
CA PHE A 49 9.99 -2.33 21.33
C PHE A 49 11.03 -3.46 21.12
N SER A 50 11.83 -3.77 22.14
CA SER A 50 12.84 -4.85 22.04
C SER A 50 12.22 -6.23 21.79
N LYS A 51 11.04 -6.50 22.37
CA LYS A 51 10.28 -7.73 22.14
C LYS A 51 9.77 -7.77 20.69
N TYR A 52 9.25 -6.65 20.19
CA TYR A 52 8.81 -6.55 18.80
C TYR A 52 9.93 -6.81 17.79
N ILE A 53 11.10 -6.18 17.97
CA ILE A 53 12.30 -6.42 17.13
C ILE A 53 12.62 -7.91 17.08
N LYS A 54 12.77 -8.55 18.24
CA LYS A 54 13.10 -9.98 18.33
C LYS A 54 12.05 -10.86 17.64
N ASN A 55 10.77 -10.59 17.86
CA ASN A 55 9.69 -11.34 17.25
C ASN A 55 9.68 -11.18 15.72
N LEU A 56 9.92 -9.96 15.23
CA LEU A 56 9.96 -9.67 13.80
C LEU A 56 11.17 -10.30 13.11
N GLU A 57 12.33 -10.30 13.76
CA GLU A 57 13.52 -11.04 13.29
C GLU A 57 13.23 -12.54 13.15
N LEU A 58 12.65 -13.15 14.18
CA LEU A 58 12.26 -14.56 14.13
C LEU A 58 11.22 -14.84 13.05
N LYS A 59 10.26 -13.94 12.89
CA LYS A 59 9.24 -14.06 11.84
C LYS A 59 9.86 -14.06 10.46
N PHE A 60 10.64 -13.04 10.08
CA PHE A 60 11.29 -13.00 8.77
C PHE A 60 12.27 -14.17 8.58
N LYS A 61 13.05 -14.51 9.58
CA LYS A 61 13.95 -15.66 9.52
C LYS A 61 13.21 -16.95 9.21
N SER A 62 12.01 -17.15 9.78
CA SER A 62 11.19 -18.36 9.51
C SER A 62 10.56 -18.40 8.12
N LEU A 63 10.47 -17.26 7.44
CA LEU A 63 9.89 -17.11 6.11
C LEU A 63 10.92 -17.21 4.97
N ILE A 64 12.22 -17.11 5.31
CA ILE A 64 13.31 -17.17 4.35
C ILE A 64 13.65 -18.64 4.11
N ASN A 65 13.62 -19.05 2.84
CA ASN A 65 14.01 -20.38 2.41
C ASN A 65 15.49 -20.43 1.97
N GLU A 66 16.03 -19.29 1.51
CA GLU A 66 17.37 -19.18 0.95
C GLU A 66 17.99 -17.82 1.30
N ASP A 67 19.28 -17.79 1.64
CA ASP A 67 20.02 -16.54 1.82
C ASP A 67 20.47 -15.96 0.47
N ILE A 68 19.52 -15.28 -0.21
CA ILE A 68 19.76 -14.65 -1.51
C ILE A 68 20.74 -13.48 -1.35
N LEU A 69 20.65 -12.76 -0.24
CA LEU A 69 21.47 -11.57 0.01
C LEU A 69 22.97 -11.90 0.10
N SER A 70 23.32 -13.07 0.64
CA SER A 70 24.73 -13.51 0.72
C SER A 70 25.39 -13.73 -0.64
N LYS A 71 24.58 -13.93 -1.69
CA LYS A 71 25.02 -14.12 -3.07
C LYS A 71 25.15 -12.80 -3.84
N LYS A 72 24.82 -11.68 -3.23
CA LYS A 72 24.84 -10.36 -3.86
C LYS A 72 26.00 -9.52 -3.31
N ASP A 73 26.68 -8.81 -4.20
CA ASP A 73 27.75 -7.87 -3.83
C ASP A 73 27.13 -6.58 -3.30
N LEU A 74 26.75 -6.58 -2.02
CA LEU A 74 26.14 -5.43 -1.33
C LEU A 74 26.97 -5.04 -0.13
N ASN A 75 27.46 -3.79 -0.11
CA ASN A 75 27.94 -3.20 1.13
C ASN A 75 26.75 -2.88 2.05
N PHE A 76 26.42 -3.82 2.93
CA PHE A 76 25.24 -3.75 3.75
C PHE A 76 25.27 -2.58 4.75
N ASN A 77 26.42 -2.18 5.24
CA ASN A 77 26.55 -1.03 6.12
C ASN A 77 26.25 0.27 5.38
N GLU A 78 26.71 0.40 4.14
CA GLU A 78 26.39 1.54 3.27
C GLU A 78 24.90 1.57 2.94
N PHE A 79 24.30 0.41 2.67
CA PHE A 79 22.86 0.29 2.44
C PHE A 79 22.03 0.80 3.62
N LEU A 80 22.49 0.61 4.86
CA LEU A 80 21.77 1.02 6.08
C LEU A 80 22.08 2.43 6.56
N ILE A 81 22.98 3.16 5.91
CA ILE A 81 23.51 4.44 6.45
C ILE A 81 22.40 5.48 6.72
N ASP A 82 21.39 5.52 5.88
CA ASP A 82 20.28 6.49 5.94
C ASP A 82 19.11 6.03 6.83
N PHE A 83 19.24 4.89 7.50
CA PHE A 83 18.18 4.33 8.34
C PHE A 83 18.50 4.47 9.83
N ASP A 84 17.99 5.52 10.46
CA ASP A 84 18.35 5.87 11.86
C ASP A 84 18.11 4.77 12.89
N VAL A 85 16.99 4.06 12.76
CA VAL A 85 16.62 2.99 13.69
C VAL A 85 17.09 1.63 13.17
N LEU A 86 16.86 1.35 11.90
CA LEU A 86 17.11 0.02 11.32
C LEU A 86 18.61 -0.34 11.32
N LYS A 87 19.52 0.65 11.24
CA LYS A 87 20.97 0.43 11.36
C LYS A 87 21.40 -0.11 12.72
N GLU A 88 20.61 0.14 13.79
CA GLU A 88 20.86 -0.43 15.12
C GLU A 88 20.50 -1.94 15.19
N TYR A 89 19.74 -2.44 14.19
CA TYR A 89 19.24 -3.82 14.11
C TYR A 89 19.58 -4.48 12.77
N PRO A 90 20.88 -4.68 12.48
CA PRO A 90 21.32 -5.15 11.15
C PRO A 90 20.80 -6.54 10.80
N GLU A 91 20.59 -7.43 11.77
CA GLU A 91 20.01 -8.75 11.51
C GLU A 91 18.56 -8.66 11.06
N LEU A 92 17.74 -7.82 11.71
CA LEU A 92 16.37 -7.56 11.25
C LEU A 92 16.35 -7.00 9.82
N ALA A 93 17.22 -6.02 9.55
CA ALA A 93 17.33 -5.43 8.21
C ALA A 93 17.74 -6.48 7.18
N LYS A 94 18.71 -7.34 7.49
CA LYS A 94 19.18 -8.44 6.64
C LYS A 94 18.05 -9.42 6.33
N TYR A 95 17.33 -9.90 7.35
CA TYR A 95 16.22 -10.82 7.13
C TYR A 95 15.07 -10.17 6.35
N SER A 96 14.72 -8.92 6.68
CA SER A 96 13.66 -8.20 5.96
C SER A 96 13.99 -8.00 4.48
N LEU A 97 15.23 -7.60 4.17
CA LEU A 97 15.70 -7.43 2.79
C LEU A 97 15.76 -8.77 2.05
N ASN A 98 16.27 -9.81 2.70
CA ASN A 98 16.36 -11.13 2.11
C ASN A 98 14.96 -11.69 1.78
N TYR A 99 14.01 -11.53 2.69
CA TYR A 99 12.61 -11.91 2.45
C TYR A 99 11.98 -11.13 1.29
N PHE A 100 12.23 -9.82 1.23
CA PHE A 100 11.80 -8.99 0.10
C PHE A 100 12.35 -9.50 -1.25
N LEU A 101 13.64 -9.81 -1.31
CA LEU A 101 14.30 -10.34 -2.52
C LEU A 101 13.73 -11.71 -2.91
N GLN A 102 13.46 -12.57 -1.92
CA GLN A 102 12.85 -13.88 -2.16
C GLN A 102 11.46 -13.75 -2.81
N ILE A 103 10.62 -12.84 -2.32
CA ILE A 103 9.29 -12.59 -2.93
C ILE A 103 9.42 -12.02 -4.34
N LEU A 104 10.38 -11.14 -4.55
CA LEU A 104 10.60 -10.46 -5.82
C LEU A 104 11.04 -11.42 -6.93
N GLN A 105 11.73 -12.51 -6.56
CA GLN A 105 12.25 -13.55 -7.49
C GLN A 105 13.12 -12.94 -8.59
N LEU A 106 14.19 -12.25 -8.18
CA LEU A 106 15.12 -11.64 -9.12
C LEU A 106 15.82 -12.69 -10.00
N PRO A 107 16.06 -12.37 -11.28
CA PRO A 107 16.93 -13.17 -12.14
C PRO A 107 18.32 -13.36 -11.51
N GLU A 108 18.92 -14.55 -11.66
CA GLU A 108 20.21 -14.88 -11.02
C GLU A 108 21.38 -14.03 -11.55
N LYS A 109 21.31 -13.64 -12.82
CA LYS A 109 22.44 -13.02 -13.56
C LYS A 109 22.47 -11.50 -13.53
N ASP A 110 21.41 -10.84 -13.05
CA ASP A 110 21.29 -9.39 -13.15
C ASP A 110 21.94 -8.67 -11.96
N ASP A 111 22.57 -7.54 -12.23
CA ASP A 111 23.06 -6.63 -11.20
C ASP A 111 21.88 -5.82 -10.64
N TRP A 112 21.26 -6.36 -9.59
CA TRP A 112 20.11 -5.74 -8.93
C TRP A 112 20.41 -4.39 -8.28
N ILE A 113 21.68 -4.03 -8.09
CA ILE A 113 22.11 -2.77 -7.50
C ILE A 113 22.07 -1.65 -8.54
N LYS A 114 22.51 -1.94 -9.78
CA LYS A 114 22.72 -0.91 -10.82
C LYS A 114 21.71 -0.98 -11.95
N GLU A 115 21.20 -2.17 -12.24
CA GLU A 115 20.40 -2.41 -13.43
C GLU A 115 18.90 -2.44 -13.12
N LYS A 116 18.12 -2.09 -14.12
CA LYS A 116 16.70 -2.40 -14.11
C LYS A 116 16.51 -3.84 -14.54
N VAL A 117 15.63 -4.53 -13.83
CA VAL A 117 15.29 -5.91 -14.10
C VAL A 117 13.79 -6.07 -14.35
N LYS A 118 13.41 -7.09 -15.09
CA LYS A 118 12.02 -7.47 -15.28
C LYS A 118 11.63 -8.52 -14.28
N VAL A 119 10.53 -8.29 -13.59
CA VAL A 119 9.92 -9.22 -12.65
C VAL A 119 8.43 -9.35 -12.94
N LEU A 120 7.81 -10.44 -12.52
CA LEU A 120 6.35 -10.56 -12.64
C LEU A 120 5.65 -9.49 -11.78
N ASN A 121 4.60 -8.90 -12.33
CA ASN A 121 3.81 -7.88 -11.62
C ASN A 121 3.26 -8.41 -10.28
N LYS A 122 2.87 -9.70 -10.24
CA LYS A 122 2.51 -10.38 -8.99
C LYS A 122 3.61 -10.29 -7.93
N ASN A 123 4.85 -10.62 -8.31
CA ASN A 123 5.98 -10.59 -7.38
C ASN A 123 6.32 -9.17 -6.92
N TYR A 124 6.26 -8.21 -7.83
CA TYR A 124 6.41 -6.79 -7.52
C TYR A 124 5.39 -6.32 -6.47
N LEU A 125 4.09 -6.57 -6.69
CA LEU A 125 3.05 -6.16 -5.74
C LEU A 125 3.14 -6.90 -4.41
N ARG A 126 3.42 -8.21 -4.43
CA ARG A 126 3.63 -9.02 -3.22
C ARG A 126 4.82 -8.55 -2.40
N SER A 127 5.95 -8.24 -3.04
CA SER A 127 7.14 -7.76 -2.35
C SER A 127 6.94 -6.41 -1.66
N PHE A 128 6.02 -5.60 -2.17
CA PHE A 128 5.62 -4.33 -1.55
C PHE A 128 4.63 -4.50 -0.39
N LEU A 129 3.72 -5.48 -0.44
CA LEU A 129 2.61 -5.61 0.50
C LEU A 129 2.85 -6.62 1.62
N ILE A 130 3.38 -7.81 1.30
CA ILE A 130 3.48 -8.91 2.27
C ILE A 130 4.39 -8.57 3.46
N PRO A 131 5.55 -7.91 3.30
CA PRO A 131 6.35 -7.51 4.47
C PRO A 131 5.58 -6.61 5.42
N LYS A 132 4.71 -5.70 4.93
CA LYS A 132 3.87 -4.86 5.78
C LYS A 132 2.86 -5.66 6.58
N TYR A 133 2.28 -6.70 5.96
CA TYR A 133 1.36 -7.60 6.63
C TYR A 133 2.03 -8.26 7.83
N TYR A 134 3.21 -8.83 7.64
CA TYR A 134 3.94 -9.48 8.74
C TYR A 134 4.46 -8.49 9.77
N ASN A 135 4.83 -7.28 9.38
CA ASN A 135 5.15 -6.21 10.35
C ASN A 135 3.96 -5.94 11.27
N LEU A 136 2.76 -5.77 10.71
CA LEU A 136 1.55 -5.50 11.49
C LEU A 136 1.09 -6.73 12.28
N GLN A 137 1.13 -7.92 11.70
CA GLN A 137 0.81 -9.16 12.39
C GLN A 137 1.70 -9.36 13.62
N THR A 138 3.02 -9.21 13.47
CA THR A 138 3.96 -9.34 14.57
C THR A 138 3.75 -8.27 15.64
N LEU A 139 3.38 -7.06 15.22
CA LEU A 139 3.04 -5.99 16.16
C LEU A 139 1.82 -6.38 17.00
N SER A 140 0.77 -6.90 16.33
CA SER A 140 -0.45 -7.38 16.99
C SER A 140 -0.17 -8.51 17.99
N GLU A 141 0.71 -9.44 17.65
CA GLU A 141 1.15 -10.52 18.54
C GLU A 141 2.01 -10.02 19.71
N THR A 142 2.60 -8.83 19.60
CA THR A 142 3.52 -8.29 20.60
C THR A 142 2.84 -7.40 21.63
N ILE A 143 1.97 -6.48 21.18
CA ILE A 143 1.34 -5.45 22.05
C ILE A 143 -0.17 -5.63 22.22
N GLY A 144 -0.78 -6.59 21.51
CA GLY A 144 -2.22 -6.75 21.43
C GLY A 144 -2.79 -6.21 20.11
N ARG A 145 -3.94 -6.79 19.70
CA ARG A 145 -4.51 -6.49 18.38
C ARG A 145 -5.01 -5.06 18.25
N GLU A 146 -5.76 -4.60 19.24
CA GLU A 146 -6.39 -3.28 19.20
C GLU A 146 -5.34 -2.16 19.22
N GLU A 147 -4.39 -2.24 20.12
CA GLU A 147 -3.27 -1.30 20.23
C GLU A 147 -2.42 -1.28 18.95
N ALA A 148 -2.15 -2.44 18.38
CA ALA A 148 -1.39 -2.56 17.13
C ALA A 148 -2.13 -1.91 15.95
N ILE A 149 -3.45 -2.10 15.84
CA ILE A 149 -4.28 -1.47 14.81
C ILE A 149 -4.27 0.05 14.94
N GLN A 150 -4.45 0.59 16.15
CA GLN A 150 -4.43 2.03 16.40
C GLN A 150 -3.06 2.63 16.08
N LEU A 151 -1.98 1.98 16.54
CA LEU A 151 -0.61 2.43 16.25
C LEU A 151 -0.30 2.36 14.75
N TYR A 152 -0.77 1.33 14.05
CA TYR A 152 -0.55 1.20 12.61
C TYR A 152 -1.34 2.24 11.81
N LYS A 153 -2.58 2.54 12.20
CA LYS A 153 -3.37 3.64 11.62
C LYS A 153 -2.64 4.97 11.78
N PHE A 154 -2.13 5.24 12.99
CA PHE A 154 -1.33 6.43 13.25
C PHE A 154 -0.05 6.46 12.39
N TYR A 155 0.66 5.33 12.29
CA TYR A 155 1.84 5.19 11.42
C TYR A 155 1.51 5.52 9.96
N VAL A 156 0.46 4.94 9.40
CA VAL A 156 0.09 5.16 7.99
C VAL A 156 -0.22 6.64 7.74
N THR A 157 -1.03 7.24 8.61
CA THR A 157 -1.40 8.65 8.52
C THR A 157 -0.16 9.55 8.57
N LYS A 158 0.69 9.35 9.58
CA LYS A 158 1.90 10.15 9.77
C LYS A 158 2.91 9.98 8.64
N PHE A 159 3.14 8.74 8.18
CA PHE A 159 4.04 8.46 7.06
C PHE A 159 3.57 9.13 5.75
N ILE A 160 2.25 9.13 5.49
CA ILE A 160 1.70 9.80 4.32
C ILE A 160 1.93 11.31 4.40
N ASN A 161 1.71 11.91 5.55
CA ASN A 161 1.93 13.35 5.74
C ASN A 161 3.39 13.75 5.59
N ASP A 162 4.30 13.02 6.25
CA ASP A 162 5.70 13.39 6.35
C ASP A 162 6.51 13.09 5.07
N ASP A 163 6.22 11.96 4.42
CA ASP A 163 7.03 11.50 3.28
C ASP A 163 6.34 11.63 1.91
N LEU A 164 5.05 11.35 1.84
CA LEU A 164 4.36 11.30 0.56
C LEU A 164 3.68 12.62 0.19
N SER A 165 3.08 13.31 1.15
CA SER A 165 2.31 14.53 0.91
C SER A 165 3.14 15.64 0.24
N PRO A 166 4.38 15.94 0.65
CA PRO A 166 5.18 17.00 0.03
C PRO A 166 5.46 16.79 -1.46
N LYS A 167 5.31 15.57 -1.96
CA LYS A 167 5.59 15.17 -3.35
C LYS A 167 4.32 15.02 -4.19
N ARG A 168 3.13 15.26 -3.61
CA ARG A 168 1.85 15.03 -4.27
C ARG A 168 1.32 16.30 -4.92
N LYS A 169 0.62 16.11 -6.05
CA LYS A 169 -0.15 17.18 -6.66
C LYS A 169 -1.36 17.48 -5.77
N ILE A 170 -1.58 18.76 -5.48
CA ILE A 170 -2.73 19.29 -4.77
C ILE A 170 -3.77 19.73 -5.81
N PHE A 171 -5.04 19.56 -5.49
CA PHE A 171 -6.17 19.92 -6.33
C PHE A 171 -7.10 20.86 -5.56
N ASP A 172 -7.50 21.94 -6.22
CA ASP A 172 -8.40 22.93 -5.65
C ASP A 172 -9.88 22.56 -5.84
N THR A 173 -10.19 21.70 -6.83
CA THR A 173 -11.55 21.26 -7.15
C THR A 173 -11.64 19.76 -7.39
N LEU A 174 -12.84 19.20 -7.17
CA LEU A 174 -13.11 17.78 -7.47
C LEU A 174 -13.02 17.46 -8.97
N GLU A 175 -13.35 18.43 -9.83
CA GLU A 175 -13.20 18.28 -11.28
C GLU A 175 -11.73 18.06 -11.65
N ALA A 176 -10.83 18.89 -11.14
CA ALA A 176 -9.39 18.74 -11.37
C ALA A 176 -8.85 17.42 -10.80
N PHE A 177 -9.36 16.97 -9.65
CA PHE A 177 -9.03 15.66 -9.08
C PHE A 177 -9.54 14.52 -9.97
N LYS A 178 -10.79 14.60 -10.45
CA LYS A 178 -11.39 13.61 -11.37
C LYS A 178 -10.60 13.52 -12.68
N GLU A 179 -10.28 14.65 -13.31
CA GLU A 179 -9.46 14.69 -14.53
C GLU A 179 -8.10 14.00 -14.31
N TYR A 180 -7.44 14.27 -13.19
CA TYR A 180 -6.19 13.59 -12.84
C TYR A 180 -6.42 12.08 -12.68
N PHE A 181 -7.49 11.67 -12.00
CA PHE A 181 -7.83 10.26 -11.82
C PHE A 181 -8.10 9.55 -13.15
N GLU A 182 -8.77 10.23 -14.10
CA GLU A 182 -8.99 9.72 -15.47
C GLU A 182 -7.71 9.68 -16.29
N MET A 183 -6.83 10.68 -16.14
CA MET A 183 -5.54 10.74 -16.86
C MET A 183 -4.54 9.71 -16.33
N ASP A 184 -4.64 9.33 -15.08
CA ASP A 184 -3.82 8.29 -14.44
C ASP A 184 -4.19 6.88 -14.96
N LYS A 185 -4.80 6.83 -16.17
CA LYS A 185 -4.91 5.63 -17.05
C LYS A 185 -3.55 4.96 -17.31
N LYS A 186 -2.44 5.61 -16.93
CA LYS A 186 -1.11 5.02 -16.82
C LYS A 186 -1.02 3.90 -15.78
N GLN A 187 -2.06 3.66 -15.02
CA GLN A 187 -2.19 2.51 -14.13
C GLN A 187 -2.42 1.19 -14.90
N ILE A 188 -1.86 1.09 -16.11
CA ILE A 188 -1.77 -0.17 -16.85
C ILE A 188 -1.18 -1.29 -15.96
N THR A 189 -0.26 -0.93 -15.06
CA THR A 189 0.34 -1.87 -14.09
C THR A 189 -0.63 -2.32 -12.98
N ILE A 190 -1.61 -1.50 -12.63
CA ILE A 190 -2.59 -1.81 -11.57
C ILE A 190 -3.91 -2.27 -12.19
N GLY A 191 -4.19 -1.88 -13.45
CA GLY A 191 -5.30 -2.36 -14.24
C GLY A 191 -6.68 -2.12 -13.64
N TRP A 192 -6.87 -1.02 -12.90
CA TRP A 192 -8.19 -0.71 -12.36
C TRP A 192 -9.21 -0.43 -13.45
N TYR A 193 -10.39 -0.97 -13.28
CA TYR A 193 -11.55 -0.65 -14.10
C TYR A 193 -12.81 -0.58 -13.23
N GLY A 194 -13.85 0.06 -13.72
CA GLY A 194 -15.12 0.23 -13.02
C GLY A 194 -15.89 1.42 -13.53
N LEU A 195 -16.54 2.14 -12.62
CA LEU A 195 -17.43 3.25 -12.94
C LEU A 195 -16.96 4.55 -12.30
N LEU A 196 -17.10 5.66 -13.03
CA LEU A 196 -16.89 7.02 -12.53
C LEU A 196 -18.16 7.85 -12.74
N SER A 197 -18.50 8.71 -11.76
CA SER A 197 -19.57 9.70 -11.93
C SER A 197 -19.06 11.02 -12.51
N GLU A 198 -20.00 11.88 -12.91
CA GLU A 198 -19.76 13.32 -12.96
C GLU A 198 -19.59 13.86 -11.54
N VAL A 199 -18.84 14.95 -11.36
CA VAL A 199 -18.83 15.68 -10.10
C VAL A 199 -20.16 16.38 -9.94
N LYS A 200 -20.82 16.19 -8.81
CA LYS A 200 -22.11 16.79 -8.53
C LYS A 200 -22.31 16.97 -7.03
N ASP A 201 -22.86 18.12 -6.65
CA ASP A 201 -23.20 18.46 -5.26
C ASP A 201 -22.04 18.18 -4.27
N GLY A 202 -20.80 18.55 -4.65
CA GLY A 202 -19.61 18.34 -3.83
C GLY A 202 -19.15 16.89 -3.72
N LYS A 203 -19.60 16.00 -4.61
CA LYS A 203 -19.25 14.57 -4.58
C LYS A 203 -18.69 14.09 -5.93
N PHE A 204 -17.68 13.22 -5.83
CA PHE A 204 -17.18 12.44 -6.95
C PHE A 204 -17.19 10.95 -6.56
N PHE A 205 -18.01 10.16 -7.23
CA PHE A 205 -18.17 8.72 -6.97
C PHE A 205 -17.30 7.93 -7.94
N PHE A 206 -16.68 6.88 -7.43
CA PHE A 206 -16.04 5.88 -8.28
C PHE A 206 -16.16 4.48 -7.66
N ARG A 207 -16.50 3.49 -8.51
CA ARG A 207 -16.54 2.09 -8.14
C ARG A 207 -15.39 1.37 -8.82
N LYS A 208 -14.60 0.63 -8.07
CA LYS A 208 -13.55 -0.25 -8.59
C LYS A 208 -14.09 -1.68 -8.62
N ASP A 209 -14.14 -2.29 -9.79
CA ASP A 209 -14.63 -3.66 -9.99
C ASP A 209 -13.50 -4.70 -9.98
N ASN A 210 -12.25 -4.27 -9.78
CA ASN A 210 -11.09 -5.12 -9.53
C ASN A 210 -10.04 -4.43 -8.68
N CYS A 211 -9.22 -5.23 -8.02
CA CYS A 211 -8.08 -4.75 -7.26
C CYS A 211 -6.94 -5.79 -7.26
N LEU A 212 -5.89 -5.57 -8.05
CA LEU A 212 -4.72 -6.47 -8.07
C LEU A 212 -4.00 -6.52 -6.72
N TRP A 213 -4.09 -5.46 -5.93
CA TRP A 213 -3.52 -5.42 -4.58
C TRP A 213 -4.26 -6.40 -3.65
N ALA A 214 -5.59 -6.45 -3.75
CA ALA A 214 -6.36 -7.43 -3.02
C ALA A 214 -6.06 -8.87 -3.53
N GLU A 215 -5.98 -9.04 -4.85
CA GLU A 215 -5.72 -10.34 -5.47
C GLU A 215 -4.40 -10.97 -5.02
N VAL A 216 -3.32 -10.19 -4.90
CA VAL A 216 -2.03 -10.69 -4.42
C VAL A 216 -1.97 -10.97 -2.92
N LEU A 217 -2.99 -10.58 -2.16
CA LEU A 217 -3.13 -10.80 -0.72
C LEU A 217 -4.17 -11.87 -0.36
N MET A 218 -4.82 -12.51 -1.35
CA MET A 218 -5.94 -13.44 -1.11
C MET A 218 -5.57 -14.64 -0.24
N ASP A 219 -4.32 -15.09 -0.31
CA ASP A 219 -3.79 -16.20 0.49
C ASP A 219 -3.50 -15.85 1.96
N LEU A 220 -3.56 -14.57 2.33
CA LEU A 220 -3.39 -14.14 3.72
C LEU A 220 -4.71 -14.18 4.48
N PRO A 221 -4.72 -14.69 5.73
CA PRO A 221 -5.97 -15.04 6.41
C PRO A 221 -6.74 -13.85 7.01
N ASP A 222 -6.07 -12.75 7.37
CA ASP A 222 -6.68 -11.67 8.15
C ASP A 222 -7.08 -10.49 7.27
N ASN A 223 -8.38 -10.34 7.00
CA ASN A 223 -8.93 -9.30 6.13
C ASN A 223 -8.71 -7.89 6.68
N GLU A 224 -8.82 -7.68 8.00
CA GLU A 224 -8.60 -6.36 8.60
C GLU A 224 -7.13 -5.92 8.45
N LEU A 225 -6.17 -6.82 8.68
CA LEU A 225 -4.76 -6.49 8.45
C LEU A 225 -4.48 -6.23 6.97
N LYS A 226 -5.08 -6.99 6.05
CA LYS A 226 -5.00 -6.73 4.60
C LYS A 226 -5.54 -5.34 4.25
N TYR A 227 -6.71 -4.98 4.79
CA TYR A 227 -7.31 -3.66 4.60
C TYR A 227 -6.38 -2.53 5.08
N LEU A 228 -5.81 -2.66 6.27
CA LEU A 228 -4.91 -1.66 6.84
C LEU A 228 -3.66 -1.41 6.01
N ILE A 229 -3.05 -2.45 5.45
CA ILE A 229 -1.82 -2.33 4.65
C ILE A 229 -2.06 -1.88 3.20
N CYS A 230 -3.28 -2.07 2.69
CA CYS A 230 -3.65 -1.85 1.30
C CYS A 230 -4.50 -0.58 1.11
N CYS A 231 -5.58 -0.41 1.87
CA CYS A 231 -6.63 0.55 1.60
C CYS A 231 -6.65 1.74 2.57
N TYR A 232 -6.31 1.52 3.84
CA TYR A 232 -6.45 2.55 4.88
C TYR A 232 -5.73 3.87 4.54
N GLY A 233 -4.60 3.79 3.86
CA GLY A 233 -3.85 4.98 3.44
C GLY A 233 -4.57 5.88 2.43
N ASP A 234 -5.59 5.38 1.73
CA ASP A 234 -6.31 6.15 0.70
C ASP A 234 -7.09 7.32 1.33
N PHE A 235 -7.57 7.18 2.57
CA PHE A 235 -8.28 8.25 3.29
C PHE A 235 -7.36 9.45 3.54
N GLN A 236 -6.19 9.21 4.10
CA GLN A 236 -5.21 10.28 4.33
C GLN A 236 -4.65 10.82 3.01
N ALA A 237 -4.56 9.96 2.00
CA ALA A 237 -4.14 10.37 0.67
C ALA A 237 -5.11 11.34 0.00
N ALA A 238 -6.42 11.19 0.20
CA ALA A 238 -7.43 12.13 -0.29
C ALA A 238 -7.28 13.50 0.39
N LEU A 239 -7.21 13.52 1.72
CA LEU A 239 -7.01 14.75 2.51
C LEU A 239 -5.79 15.55 2.06
N THR A 240 -4.64 14.88 1.90
CA THR A 240 -3.37 15.55 1.53
C THR A 240 -3.32 16.04 0.09
N ARG A 241 -4.29 15.67 -0.74
CA ARG A 241 -4.40 16.16 -2.13
C ARG A 241 -5.26 17.41 -2.29
N SER A 242 -5.84 17.93 -1.22
CA SER A 242 -6.83 19.03 -1.27
C SER A 242 -6.70 20.02 -0.12
N ASN A 243 -5.55 20.13 0.51
CA ASN A 243 -5.39 20.93 1.72
C ASN A 243 -6.46 20.61 2.78
N ASN A 244 -6.77 19.32 2.93
CA ASN A 244 -7.77 18.75 3.86
C ASN A 244 -9.25 19.05 3.54
N ASN A 245 -9.57 19.48 2.34
CA ASN A 245 -10.96 19.72 1.93
C ASN A 245 -11.64 18.47 1.35
N PHE A 246 -10.86 17.49 0.85
CA PHE A 246 -11.44 16.27 0.26
C PHE A 246 -11.37 15.11 1.25
N ILE A 247 -12.52 14.56 1.56
CA ILE A 247 -12.65 13.37 2.41
C ILE A 247 -13.09 12.19 1.53
N LEU A 248 -12.38 11.08 1.66
CA LEU A 248 -12.79 9.80 1.08
C LEU A 248 -13.73 9.08 2.06
N THR A 249 -14.85 8.56 1.55
CA THR A 249 -15.64 7.54 2.23
C THR A 249 -15.65 6.25 1.40
N MET A 250 -15.62 5.09 2.06
CA MET A 250 -15.63 3.76 1.46
C MET A 250 -16.20 2.79 2.48
N LYS A 251 -17.19 1.97 2.10
CA LYS A 251 -17.86 1.01 2.99
C LYS A 251 -17.64 -0.43 2.58
N HIS A 252 -17.38 -0.68 1.29
CA HIS A 252 -17.12 -1.99 0.74
C HIS A 252 -15.75 -2.02 0.08
N THR A 253 -15.00 -3.09 0.30
CA THR A 253 -13.68 -3.26 -0.31
C THR A 253 -13.44 -4.69 -0.77
N ILE A 254 -12.87 -4.83 -1.97
CA ILE A 254 -12.49 -6.13 -2.52
C ILE A 254 -11.51 -6.87 -1.60
N VAL A 255 -10.66 -6.16 -0.88
CA VAL A 255 -9.68 -6.76 0.03
C VAL A 255 -10.32 -7.41 1.26
N GLU A 256 -11.50 -6.97 1.65
CA GLU A 256 -12.30 -7.55 2.73
C GLU A 256 -13.26 -8.64 2.24
N GLY A 257 -13.38 -8.82 0.93
CA GLY A 257 -14.16 -9.88 0.31
C GLY A 257 -15.41 -9.41 -0.44
N ASP A 258 -15.62 -8.09 -0.55
CA ASP A 258 -16.72 -7.53 -1.35
C ASP A 258 -16.43 -7.66 -2.85
N SER A 259 -17.48 -7.57 -3.67
CA SER A 259 -17.37 -7.67 -5.13
C SER A 259 -16.81 -6.42 -5.81
N TYR A 260 -16.79 -5.30 -5.10
CA TYR A 260 -16.25 -4.00 -5.56
C TYR A 260 -15.75 -3.16 -4.39
N CYS A 261 -15.02 -2.07 -4.71
CA CYS A 261 -14.79 -0.98 -3.77
C CYS A 261 -15.69 0.19 -4.14
N ASP A 262 -16.51 0.66 -3.19
CA ASP A 262 -17.32 1.87 -3.32
C ASP A 262 -16.57 3.07 -2.75
N CYS A 263 -16.33 4.07 -3.54
CA CYS A 263 -15.53 5.22 -3.14
C CYS A 263 -16.25 6.52 -3.48
N ILE A 264 -16.29 7.43 -2.53
CA ILE A 264 -16.74 8.80 -2.74
C ILE A 264 -15.70 9.77 -2.21
N ILE A 265 -15.29 10.70 -3.04
CA ILE A 265 -14.56 11.88 -2.59
C ILE A 265 -15.57 13.00 -2.39
N HIS A 266 -15.62 13.52 -1.17
CA HIS A 266 -16.46 14.63 -0.74
C HIS A 266 -15.63 15.90 -0.65
N ASP A 267 -16.09 16.99 -1.26
CA ASP A 267 -15.60 18.33 -0.97
C ASP A 267 -16.37 18.88 0.25
N THR A 268 -15.71 18.93 1.39
CA THR A 268 -16.34 19.32 2.66
C THR A 268 -16.78 20.77 2.72
N SER A 269 -16.35 21.60 1.78
CA SER A 269 -16.85 22.97 1.64
C SER A 269 -18.28 23.03 1.08
N ILE A 270 -18.74 21.97 0.41
CA ILE A 270 -20.05 21.84 -0.22
C ILE A 270 -20.86 20.72 0.44
N ASP A 271 -20.24 19.53 0.63
CA ASP A 271 -20.85 18.30 1.12
C ASP A 271 -20.28 17.92 2.50
N TRP A 272 -20.74 18.60 3.53
CA TRP A 272 -20.25 18.44 4.91
C TRP A 272 -20.82 17.22 5.65
N ASP A 273 -21.96 16.66 5.20
CA ASP A 273 -22.64 15.54 5.86
C ASP A 273 -22.00 14.18 5.55
N LEU A 274 -21.15 14.11 4.52
CA LEU A 274 -20.41 12.91 4.09
C LEU A 274 -21.31 11.68 3.85
N THR A 275 -22.55 11.90 3.41
CA THR A 275 -23.51 10.82 3.18
C THR A 275 -22.99 9.84 2.12
N HIS A 276 -22.83 8.60 2.53
CA HIS A 276 -22.45 7.49 1.67
C HIS A 276 -23.69 6.65 1.34
N PRO A 277 -24.02 6.37 0.06
CA PRO A 277 -25.15 5.56 -0.34
C PRO A 277 -25.14 4.13 0.25
N SER A 278 -26.30 3.48 0.22
CA SER A 278 -26.43 2.08 0.58
C SER A 278 -25.78 1.15 -0.46
N SER A 279 -25.53 -0.09 -0.10
CA SER A 279 -25.08 -1.13 -1.03
C SER A 279 -26.04 -1.28 -2.21
N GLU A 280 -27.35 -1.22 -1.97
CA GLU A 280 -28.36 -1.31 -3.03
C GLU A 280 -28.16 -0.26 -4.15
N PHE A 281 -27.74 0.97 -3.81
CA PHE A 281 -27.40 1.98 -4.81
C PHE A 281 -26.26 1.51 -5.71
N TRP A 282 -25.18 0.97 -5.10
CA TRP A 282 -24.00 0.53 -5.82
C TRP A 282 -24.24 -0.74 -6.63
N ASP A 283 -25.05 -1.67 -6.09
CA ASP A 283 -25.39 -2.94 -6.73
C ASP A 283 -26.27 -2.72 -7.98
N ASN A 284 -27.15 -1.70 -7.96
CA ASN A 284 -27.99 -1.31 -9.08
C ASN A 284 -27.25 -0.50 -10.16
N LEU A 285 -26.00 -0.10 -9.93
CA LEU A 285 -25.17 0.45 -10.98
C LEU A 285 -24.74 -0.70 -11.90
N GLU A 286 -25.44 -0.85 -13.01
CA GLU A 286 -25.07 -1.83 -14.02
C GLU A 286 -23.59 -1.67 -14.37
N SER A 287 -22.83 -2.76 -14.24
CA SER A 287 -21.53 -2.85 -14.88
C SER A 287 -21.81 -2.79 -16.37
N ILE A 288 -21.58 -1.64 -16.94
CA ILE A 288 -21.78 -1.48 -18.37
C ILE A 288 -20.68 -2.30 -19.04
N ASP A 289 -20.96 -3.56 -19.40
CA ASP A 289 -20.08 -4.44 -20.20
C ASP A 289 -19.81 -3.87 -21.59
#